data_a0967d852ab2713e9cba7449201cadf1
#
_entry.id   a0967d852ab2713e9cba7449201cadf1
#
_cell.length_a   1.000
_cell.length_b   1.000
_cell.length_c   1.000
_cell.angle_alpha   90.00
_cell.angle_beta   90.00
_cell.angle_gamma   90.00
#
_symmetry.space_group_name_H-M   'P 1'
#
loop_
_entity.id
_entity.type
_entity.pdbx_description
1 polymer ?
#
loop_
_entity_poly.entity_id
_entity_poly.type
_entity_poly.pdbx_seq_one_letter_code
_entity_poly.pdbx_strand_id
1 'polypeptide(L)'
;KPGVAEGVTKYMTKLHERMSRHMMREEQILLPMRRQGIGSQAMGTISVMESEHDEAGERLEVIKHTTNNVTPPTEACTTWKAMYNGINELIDDLMDHISLENNVLFPRALAGE
;
A
#
# COMPACT_ATOMS: atom_id res chain seq x y z
N LYS A 1 -9.71 22.51 -6.59
CA LYS A 1 -8.45 23.24 -6.70
C LYS A 1 -7.47 22.46 -7.56
N PRO A 2 -6.88 23.06 -8.61
CA PRO A 2 -5.94 22.37 -9.48
C PRO A 2 -4.75 21.78 -8.74
N GLY A 3 -4.19 22.48 -7.76
CA GLY A 3 -3.05 22.02 -6.99
C GLY A 3 -3.32 20.77 -6.17
N VAL A 4 -4.56 20.60 -5.70
CA VAL A 4 -4.97 19.42 -4.95
C VAL A 4 -4.97 18.19 -5.87
N ALA A 5 -5.56 18.33 -7.05
CA ALA A 5 -5.63 17.22 -8.01
C ALA A 5 -4.23 16.79 -8.45
N GLU A 6 -3.33 17.73 -8.74
CA GLU A 6 -1.96 17.43 -9.13
C GLU A 6 -1.20 16.73 -8.00
N GLY A 7 -1.36 17.21 -6.77
CA GLY A 7 -0.71 16.62 -5.61
C GLY A 7 -1.19 15.19 -5.36
N VAL A 8 -2.49 14.97 -5.43
CA VAL A 8 -3.07 13.63 -5.25
C VAL A 8 -2.56 12.69 -6.34
N THR A 9 -2.58 13.11 -7.61
CA THR A 9 -2.09 12.29 -8.71
C THR A 9 -0.62 11.90 -8.50
N LYS A 10 0.21 12.84 -8.09
CA LYS A 10 1.63 12.60 -7.84
C LYS A 10 1.83 11.54 -6.74
N TYR A 11 1.14 11.69 -5.62
CA TYR A 11 1.27 10.74 -4.51
C TYR A 11 0.69 9.37 -4.85
N MET A 12 -0.43 9.32 -5.58
CA MET A 12 -1.03 8.06 -6.01
C MET A 12 -0.14 7.31 -7.00
N THR A 13 0.47 8.03 -7.95
CA THR A 13 1.41 7.44 -8.90
C THR A 13 2.61 6.84 -8.18
N LYS A 14 3.16 7.57 -7.23
CA LYS A 14 4.31 7.12 -6.44
C LYS A 14 3.95 5.89 -5.60
N LEU A 15 2.79 5.92 -4.98
CA LEU A 15 2.30 4.79 -4.19
C LEU A 15 2.15 3.55 -5.07
N HIS A 16 1.55 3.71 -6.26
CA HIS A 16 1.37 2.61 -7.20
C HIS A 16 2.71 1.99 -7.63
N GLU A 17 3.69 2.83 -7.99
CA GLU A 17 5.03 2.36 -8.37
C GLU A 17 5.68 1.56 -7.26
N ARG A 18 5.64 2.09 -6.03
CA ARG A 18 6.27 1.45 -4.87
C ARG A 18 5.59 0.14 -4.52
N MET A 19 4.26 0.12 -4.55
CA MET A 19 3.52 -1.10 -4.23
C MET A 19 3.66 -2.15 -5.33
N SER A 20 3.80 -1.75 -6.59
CA SER A 20 4.09 -2.69 -7.68
C SER A 20 5.42 -3.39 -7.47
N ARG A 21 6.45 -2.68 -7.07
CA ARG A 21 7.76 -3.26 -6.74
C ARG A 21 7.68 -4.19 -5.52
N HIS A 22 6.90 -3.79 -4.53
CA HIS A 22 6.64 -4.59 -3.34
C HIS A 22 6.01 -5.94 -3.70
N MET A 23 4.97 -5.90 -4.54
CA MET A 23 4.28 -7.11 -4.98
C MET A 23 5.20 -8.02 -5.81
N MET A 24 6.04 -7.44 -6.66
CA MET A 24 7.03 -8.22 -7.43
C MET A 24 8.04 -8.91 -6.51
N ARG A 25 8.51 -8.22 -5.48
CA ARG A 25 9.44 -8.79 -4.51
C ARG A 25 8.78 -9.94 -3.75
N GLU A 26 7.53 -9.78 -3.37
CA GLU A 26 6.77 -10.82 -2.72
C GLU A 26 6.67 -12.06 -3.60
N GLU A 27 6.25 -11.89 -4.87
CA GLU A 27 6.06 -12.99 -5.79
C GLU A 27 7.37 -13.67 -6.21
N GLN A 28 8.43 -12.90 -6.42
CA GLN A 28 9.68 -13.43 -6.99
C GLN A 28 10.69 -13.85 -5.94
N ILE A 29 10.56 -13.40 -4.72
CA ILE A 29 11.53 -13.69 -3.66
C ILE A 29 10.87 -14.36 -2.46
N LEU A 30 9.95 -13.68 -1.79
CA LEU A 30 9.41 -14.16 -0.52
C LEU A 30 8.59 -15.44 -0.67
N LEU A 31 7.66 -15.48 -1.60
CA LEU A 31 6.81 -16.67 -1.79
C LEU A 31 7.63 -17.89 -2.26
N PRO A 32 8.59 -17.75 -3.21
CA PRO A 32 9.47 -18.88 -3.53
C PRO A 32 10.29 -19.36 -2.34
N MET A 33 10.83 -18.48 -1.51
CA MET A 33 11.56 -18.86 -0.29
C MET A 33 10.66 -19.66 0.65
N ARG A 34 9.43 -19.22 0.82
CA ARG A 34 8.47 -19.91 1.68
C ARG A 34 8.14 -21.30 1.13
N ARG A 35 7.92 -21.42 -0.18
CA ARG A 35 7.65 -22.71 -0.83
C ARG A 35 8.80 -23.71 -0.67
N GLN A 36 10.03 -23.21 -0.65
CA GLN A 36 11.23 -24.03 -0.50
C GLN A 36 11.55 -24.36 0.96
N GLY A 37 10.74 -23.88 1.90
CA GLY A 37 10.93 -24.11 3.32
C GLY A 37 12.05 -23.28 3.94
N ILE A 38 12.52 -22.24 3.25
CA ILE A 38 13.59 -21.35 3.73
C ILE A 38 13.08 -19.94 4.08
N GLY A 39 11.79 -19.82 4.34
CA GLY A 39 11.17 -18.54 4.72
C GLY A 39 11.81 -17.95 5.98
N SER A 40 12.29 -18.77 6.90
CA SER A 40 12.97 -18.30 8.10
C SER A 40 14.25 -17.49 7.79
N GLN A 41 14.79 -17.62 6.58
CA GLN A 41 15.96 -16.87 6.13
C GLN A 41 15.59 -15.57 5.44
N ALA A 42 14.30 -15.25 5.38
CA ALA A 42 13.78 -14.10 4.67
C ALA A 42 13.73 -12.82 5.51
N MET A 43 14.37 -12.79 6.67
CA MET A 43 14.29 -11.62 7.58
C MET A 43 14.69 -10.32 6.90
N GLY A 44 15.75 -10.33 6.10
CA GLY A 44 16.20 -9.14 5.39
C GLY A 44 15.15 -8.64 4.38
N THR A 45 14.58 -9.57 3.62
CA THR A 45 13.53 -9.25 2.64
C THR A 45 12.29 -8.72 3.34
N ILE A 46 11.87 -9.38 4.43
CA ILE A 46 10.69 -8.96 5.20
C ILE A 46 10.91 -7.58 5.83
N SER A 47 12.11 -7.29 6.35
CA SER A 47 12.41 -5.98 6.89
C SER A 47 12.27 -4.87 5.86
N VAL A 48 12.71 -5.12 4.62
CA VAL A 48 12.52 -4.18 3.52
C VAL A 48 11.04 -4.00 3.22
N MET A 49 10.28 -5.09 3.18
CA MET A 49 8.84 -5.05 2.90
C MET A 49 8.06 -4.32 3.98
N GLU A 50 8.41 -4.50 5.25
CA GLU A 50 7.80 -3.75 6.35
C GLU A 50 8.10 -2.27 6.26
N SER A 51 9.33 -1.91 5.86
CA SER A 51 9.71 -0.51 5.62
C SER A 51 8.89 0.09 4.48
N GLU A 52 8.61 -0.70 3.44
CA GLU A 52 7.74 -0.27 2.34
C GLU A 52 6.30 -0.06 2.82
N HIS A 53 5.82 -0.87 3.75
CA HIS A 53 4.50 -0.68 4.37
C HIS A 53 4.43 0.63 5.13
N ASP A 54 5.46 0.96 5.92
CA ASP A 54 5.53 2.22 6.66
C ASP A 54 5.53 3.41 5.71
N GLU A 55 6.30 3.33 4.64
CA GLU A 55 6.36 4.37 3.61
C GLU A 55 5.00 4.56 2.94
N ALA A 56 4.32 3.46 2.62
CA ALA A 56 2.97 3.51 2.04
C ALA A 56 2.00 4.19 3.01
N GLY A 57 2.08 3.86 4.30
CA GLY A 57 1.25 4.50 5.33
C GLY A 57 1.46 5.99 5.40
N GLU A 58 2.70 6.45 5.33
CA GLU A 58 3.03 7.88 5.33
C GLU A 58 2.43 8.58 4.10
N ARG A 59 2.54 7.96 2.91
CA ARG A 59 1.97 8.51 1.69
C ARG A 59 0.44 8.60 1.77
N LEU A 60 -0.20 7.59 2.33
CA LEU A 60 -1.65 7.59 2.53
C LEU A 60 -2.07 8.73 3.47
N GLU A 61 -1.31 8.98 4.53
CA GLU A 61 -1.62 10.10 5.43
C GLU A 61 -1.52 11.45 4.72
N VAL A 62 -0.53 11.64 3.82
CA VAL A 62 -0.42 12.86 3.03
C VAL A 62 -1.63 13.00 2.10
N ILE A 63 -2.05 11.91 1.45
CA ILE A 63 -3.21 11.93 0.57
C ILE A 63 -4.47 12.29 1.36
N LYS A 64 -4.67 11.69 2.52
CA LYS A 64 -5.82 12.00 3.39
C LYS A 64 -5.83 13.45 3.82
N HIS A 65 -4.68 13.98 4.23
CA HIS A 65 -4.57 15.37 4.66
C HIS A 65 -4.89 16.33 3.51
N THR A 66 -4.32 16.07 2.33
CA THR A 66 -4.51 16.92 1.15
C THR A 66 -5.96 16.93 0.67
N THR A 67 -6.67 15.83 0.86
CA THR A 67 -8.03 15.63 0.34
C THR A 67 -9.11 15.78 1.40
N ASN A 68 -8.79 16.33 2.55
CA ASN A 68 -9.73 16.44 3.68
C ASN A 68 -10.32 15.06 4.01
N ASN A 69 -9.44 14.10 4.25
CA ASN A 69 -9.78 12.71 4.56
C ASN A 69 -10.54 12.01 3.41
N VAL A 70 -10.15 12.33 2.18
CA VAL A 70 -10.74 11.82 0.95
C VAL A 70 -12.26 12.10 0.91
N THR A 71 -12.62 13.30 1.35
CA THR A 71 -14.02 13.77 1.35
C THR A 71 -14.18 14.83 0.28
N PRO A 72 -15.01 14.59 -0.75
CA PRO A 72 -15.22 15.61 -1.78
C PRO A 72 -16.03 16.77 -1.22
N PRO A 73 -15.79 18.00 -1.72
CA PRO A 73 -16.66 19.13 -1.36
C PRO A 73 -18.11 18.86 -1.76
N THR A 74 -19.05 19.51 -1.09
CA THR A 74 -20.48 19.33 -1.38
C THR A 74 -20.83 19.69 -2.82
N GLU A 75 -20.12 20.66 -3.40
CA GLU A 75 -20.33 21.11 -4.78
C GLU A 75 -19.52 20.28 -5.82
N ALA A 76 -18.85 19.24 -5.40
CA ALA A 76 -18.03 18.42 -6.30
C ALA A 76 -18.90 17.73 -7.36
N CYS A 77 -18.37 17.64 -8.58
CA CYS A 77 -19.05 16.95 -9.67
C CYS A 77 -19.01 15.42 -9.46
N THR A 78 -19.85 14.72 -10.22
CA THR A 78 -19.97 13.26 -10.13
C THR A 78 -18.65 12.56 -10.36
N THR A 79 -17.85 13.01 -11.32
CA THR A 79 -16.53 12.42 -11.62
C THR A 79 -15.58 12.57 -10.43
N TRP A 80 -15.55 13.75 -9.79
CA TRP A 80 -14.73 13.98 -8.61
C TRP A 80 -15.12 13.05 -7.47
N LYS A 81 -16.43 12.95 -7.20
CA LYS A 81 -16.94 12.05 -6.15
C LYS A 81 -16.59 10.59 -6.44
N ALA A 82 -16.71 10.15 -7.69
CA ALA A 82 -16.36 8.79 -8.09
C ALA A 82 -14.86 8.52 -7.91
N MET A 83 -14.02 9.49 -8.25
CA MET A 83 -12.57 9.37 -8.07
C MET A 83 -12.22 9.18 -6.59
N TYR A 84 -12.81 9.97 -5.70
CA TYR A 84 -12.55 9.86 -4.27
C TYR A 84 -13.08 8.55 -3.68
N ASN A 85 -14.21 8.06 -4.17
CA ASN A 85 -14.70 6.73 -3.77
C ASN A 85 -13.73 5.64 -4.16
N GLY A 86 -13.15 5.72 -5.38
CA GLY A 86 -12.14 4.78 -5.83
C GLY A 86 -10.87 4.83 -4.98
N ILE A 87 -10.45 6.03 -4.57
CA ILE A 87 -9.29 6.20 -3.70
C ILE A 87 -9.56 5.56 -2.33
N ASN A 88 -10.74 5.77 -1.75
CA ASN A 88 -11.11 5.17 -0.47
C ASN A 88 -11.10 3.65 -0.54
N GLU A 89 -11.64 3.06 -1.61
CA GLU A 89 -11.61 1.61 -1.80
C GLU A 89 -10.18 1.09 -1.90
N LEU A 90 -9.32 1.78 -2.64
CA LEU A 90 -7.93 1.40 -2.77
C LEU A 90 -7.20 1.47 -1.43
N ILE A 91 -7.45 2.50 -0.62
CA ILE A 91 -6.86 2.64 0.70
C ILE A 91 -7.28 1.48 1.60
N ASP A 92 -8.57 1.14 1.62
CA ASP A 92 -9.08 0.05 2.44
C ASP A 92 -8.45 -1.29 2.02
N ASP A 93 -8.39 -1.56 0.72
CA ASP A 93 -7.79 -2.79 0.19
C ASP A 93 -6.30 -2.87 0.55
N LEU A 94 -5.58 -1.75 0.43
CA LEU A 94 -4.17 -1.70 0.74
C LEU A 94 -3.92 -1.92 2.24
N MET A 95 -4.72 -1.31 3.10
CA MET A 95 -4.59 -1.49 4.56
C MET A 95 -4.88 -2.93 4.97
N ASP A 96 -5.87 -3.57 4.36
CA ASP A 96 -6.16 -4.99 4.59
C ASP A 96 -4.99 -5.86 4.16
N HIS A 97 -4.41 -5.58 3.00
CA HIS A 97 -3.26 -6.31 2.47
C HIS A 97 -2.05 -6.17 3.41
N ILE A 98 -1.74 -4.96 3.85
CA ILE A 98 -0.63 -4.70 4.78
C ILE A 98 -0.86 -5.43 6.10
N SER A 99 -2.06 -5.36 6.64
CA SER A 99 -2.42 -6.02 7.90
C SER A 99 -2.25 -7.55 7.79
N LEU A 100 -2.71 -8.13 6.69
CA LEU A 100 -2.59 -9.56 6.45
C LEU A 100 -1.13 -9.99 6.38
N GLU A 101 -0.30 -9.24 5.68
CA GLU A 101 1.13 -9.52 5.58
C GLU A 101 1.84 -9.39 6.92
N ASN A 102 1.64 -8.28 7.61
CA ASN A 102 2.33 -8.03 8.89
C ASN A 102 1.91 -9.03 9.98
N ASN A 103 0.65 -9.43 10.00
CA ASN A 103 0.11 -10.23 11.10
C ASN A 103 0.06 -11.72 10.81
N VAL A 104 0.08 -12.12 9.55
CA VAL A 104 -0.04 -13.53 9.16
C VAL A 104 1.13 -14.00 8.31
N LEU A 105 1.32 -13.41 7.12
CA LEU A 105 2.30 -13.91 6.16
C LEU A 105 3.73 -13.83 6.69
N PHE A 106 4.16 -12.66 7.16
CA PHE A 106 5.54 -12.47 7.59
C PHE A 106 5.87 -13.31 8.83
N PRO A 107 5.04 -13.34 9.89
CA PRO A 107 5.31 -14.20 11.02
C PRO A 107 5.39 -15.69 10.65
N ARG A 108 4.50 -16.15 9.79
CA ARG A 108 4.52 -17.56 9.35
C ARG A 108 5.74 -17.88 8.51
N ALA A 109 6.13 -16.98 7.61
CA ALA A 109 7.32 -17.17 6.80
C ALA A 109 8.58 -17.27 7.68
N LEU A 110 8.71 -16.37 8.66
CA LEU A 110 9.86 -16.37 9.57
C LEU A 110 9.86 -17.61 10.47
N ALA A 111 8.69 -18.17 10.78
CA ALA A 111 8.59 -19.42 11.56
C ALA A 111 8.86 -20.66 10.71
N GLY A 112 9.09 -20.53 9.41
CA GLY A 112 9.35 -21.65 8.51
C GLY A 112 8.11 -22.33 7.99
N GLU A 113 6.97 -21.67 8.11
CA GLU A 113 5.68 -22.23 7.67
C GLU A 113 5.32 -21.91 6.23
#